data_7dda26f447d50d51aef8a4f2053b9dc8
#
_entry.id   7dda26f447d50d51aef8a4f2053b9dc8
#
_cell.length_a   1.000
_cell.length_b   1.000
_cell.length_c   1.000
_cell.angle_alpha   90.00
_cell.angle_beta   90.00
_cell.angle_gamma   90.00
#
_symmetry.space_group_name_H-M   'P 1'
#
loop_
_entity.id
_entity.type
_entity.pdbx_description
1 polymer ?
#
loop_
_entity_poly.entity_id
_entity_poly.type
_entity_poly.pdbx_seq_one_letter_code
_entity_poly.pdbx_strand_id
1 'polypeptide(L)'
;MPERKTIERAKEDARQGKSPSTQAGEFVREEMHHVREGKHGARSSQQAIAIGLSKARRAGVKLAPGKGKTSAKTKAQAGRDYRKGQSRAKSKPSRKRSRAISAALKKEGRSAASPASLSRQAHSSARRRGPAARHGAALQAVRTKGKATLSQAARKAARTRRAA
;
A
#
# COMPACT_ATOMS: atom_id res chain seq x y z
N MET A 1 3.98 3.04 -14.78
CA MET A 1 4.69 4.05 -13.97
C MET A 1 3.67 4.65 -13.02
N PRO A 2 4.05 5.12 -11.83
CA PRO A 2 3.11 5.84 -10.94
C PRO A 2 2.64 7.14 -11.59
N GLU A 3 1.42 7.56 -11.28
CA GLU A 3 0.87 8.84 -11.74
C GLU A 3 1.60 10.02 -11.06
N ARG A 4 1.70 11.15 -11.76
CA ARG A 4 2.33 12.36 -11.20
C ARG A 4 1.68 12.81 -9.89
N LYS A 5 0.34 12.82 -9.84
CA LYS A 5 -0.43 13.17 -8.63
C LYS A 5 -0.08 12.30 -7.42
N THR A 6 0.16 11.00 -7.62
CA THR A 6 0.54 10.08 -6.54
C THR A 6 1.94 10.40 -6.01
N ILE A 7 2.88 10.70 -6.91
CA ILE A 7 4.24 11.10 -6.53
C ILE A 7 4.21 12.43 -5.77
N GLU A 8 3.41 13.40 -6.22
CA GLU A 8 3.27 14.71 -5.56
C GLU A 8 2.67 14.59 -4.16
N ARG A 9 1.60 13.79 -3.98
CA ARG A 9 1.02 13.51 -2.65
C ARG A 9 2.02 12.84 -1.72
N ALA A 10 2.75 11.84 -2.19
CA ALA A 10 3.76 11.17 -1.39
C ALA A 10 4.91 12.12 -0.99
N LYS A 11 5.31 13.07 -1.86
CA LYS A 11 6.28 14.11 -1.54
C LYS A 11 5.73 15.10 -0.52
N GLU A 12 4.46 15.48 -0.63
CA GLU A 12 3.81 16.36 0.33
C GLU A 12 3.70 15.68 1.71
N ASP A 13 3.33 14.40 1.76
CA ASP A 13 3.38 13.62 2.98
C ASP A 13 4.78 13.59 3.60
N ALA A 14 5.83 13.53 2.77
CA ALA A 14 7.22 13.59 3.23
C ALA A 14 7.57 14.96 3.82
N ARG A 15 7.17 16.07 3.17
CA ARG A 15 7.37 17.44 3.67
C ARG A 15 6.66 17.66 5.02
N GLN A 16 5.49 17.06 5.19
CA GLN A 16 4.71 17.08 6.43
C GLN A 16 5.27 16.14 7.51
N GLY A 17 6.43 15.53 7.30
CA GLY A 17 7.06 14.61 8.25
C GLY A 17 6.34 13.28 8.46
N LYS A 18 5.39 12.93 7.57
CA LYS A 18 4.67 11.67 7.67
C LYS A 18 5.58 10.48 7.39
N SER A 19 5.28 9.36 8.04
CA SER A 19 6.09 8.15 7.94
C SER A 19 6.20 7.61 6.50
N PRO A 20 7.29 6.92 6.12
CA PRO A 20 7.43 6.30 4.81
C PRO A 20 6.31 5.30 4.47
N SER A 21 5.69 4.68 5.47
CA SER A 21 4.53 3.80 5.27
C SER A 21 3.29 4.58 4.84
N THR A 22 3.08 5.79 5.36
CA THR A 22 1.98 6.69 4.93
C THR A 22 2.21 7.16 3.51
N GLN A 23 3.41 7.63 3.18
CA GLN A 23 3.80 8.02 1.83
C GLN A 23 3.60 6.89 0.81
N ALA A 24 3.96 5.65 1.17
CA ALA A 24 3.75 4.47 0.33
C ALA A 24 2.26 4.10 0.18
N GLY A 25 1.42 4.50 1.13
CA GLY A 25 -0.04 4.33 1.09
C GLY A 25 -0.67 4.98 -0.14
N GLU A 26 -0.15 6.12 -0.61
CA GLU A 26 -0.65 6.79 -1.82
C GLU A 26 -0.49 5.92 -3.07
N PHE A 27 0.62 5.19 -3.19
CA PHE A 27 0.85 4.25 -4.30
C PHE A 27 -0.03 3.01 -4.22
N VAL A 28 -0.28 2.51 -3.01
CA VAL A 28 -1.22 1.40 -2.80
C VAL A 28 -2.64 1.82 -3.16
N ARG A 29 -3.03 3.03 -2.79
CA ARG A 29 -4.34 3.61 -3.14
C ARG A 29 -4.49 3.75 -4.65
N GLU A 30 -3.48 4.29 -5.37
CA GLU A 30 -3.46 4.35 -6.84
C GLU A 30 -3.67 2.96 -7.44
N GLU A 31 -2.95 1.95 -6.94
CA GLU A 31 -3.05 0.59 -7.45
C GLU A 31 -4.44 -0.01 -7.27
N MET A 32 -5.08 0.24 -6.12
CA MET A 32 -6.46 -0.18 -5.88
C MET A 32 -7.45 0.52 -6.82
N HIS A 33 -7.24 1.79 -7.14
CA HIS A 33 -8.04 2.51 -8.14
C HIS A 33 -7.86 1.91 -9.54
N HIS A 34 -6.62 1.63 -9.96
CA HIS A 34 -6.35 1.02 -11.25
C HIS A 34 -7.05 -0.34 -11.42
N VAL A 35 -7.05 -1.16 -10.36
CA VAL A 35 -7.76 -2.45 -10.37
C VAL A 35 -9.27 -2.24 -10.46
N ARG A 36 -9.85 -1.31 -9.70
CA ARG A 36 -11.29 -1.00 -9.73
C ARG A 36 -11.75 -0.46 -11.09
N GLU A 37 -10.96 0.43 -11.67
CA GLU A 37 -11.21 1.04 -12.99
C GLU A 37 -10.97 0.06 -14.15
N GLY A 38 -10.38 -1.11 -13.88
CA GLY A 38 -10.11 -2.12 -14.91
C GLY A 38 -8.91 -1.81 -15.80
N LYS A 39 -8.03 -0.87 -15.40
CA LYS A 39 -6.75 -0.64 -16.11
C LYS A 39 -5.91 -1.91 -16.14
N HIS A 40 -6.00 -2.72 -15.10
CA HIS A 40 -5.50 -4.09 -14.97
C HIS A 40 -6.16 -4.76 -13.76
N GLY A 41 -6.00 -6.09 -13.63
CA GLY A 41 -6.46 -6.84 -12.47
C GLY A 41 -5.34 -7.19 -11.49
N ALA A 42 -5.70 -7.96 -10.47
CA ALA A 42 -4.77 -8.58 -9.54
C ALA A 42 -5.38 -9.88 -8.99
N ARG A 43 -4.55 -10.90 -8.79
CA ARG A 43 -4.97 -12.20 -8.25
C ARG A 43 -5.45 -12.11 -6.80
N SER A 44 -4.92 -11.17 -6.03
CA SER A 44 -5.26 -10.96 -4.62
C SER A 44 -4.98 -9.53 -4.18
N SER A 45 -5.64 -9.11 -3.08
CA SER A 45 -5.34 -7.81 -2.44
C SER A 45 -3.87 -7.70 -2.02
N GLN A 46 -3.25 -8.82 -1.59
CA GLN A 46 -1.83 -8.84 -1.23
C GLN A 46 -0.94 -8.52 -2.44
N GLN A 47 -1.26 -9.06 -3.62
CA GLN A 47 -0.52 -8.76 -4.85
C GLN A 47 -0.66 -7.28 -5.23
N ALA A 48 -1.86 -6.72 -5.21
CA ALA A 48 -2.08 -5.31 -5.51
C ALA A 48 -1.33 -4.40 -4.52
N ILE A 49 -1.38 -4.69 -3.21
CA ILE A 49 -0.59 -3.99 -2.19
C ILE A 49 0.92 -4.10 -2.49
N ALA A 50 1.42 -5.30 -2.81
CA ALA A 50 2.83 -5.50 -3.10
C ALA A 50 3.31 -4.72 -4.33
N ILE A 51 2.47 -4.61 -5.37
CA ILE A 51 2.76 -3.78 -6.55
C ILE A 51 2.84 -2.30 -6.15
N GLY A 52 1.87 -1.78 -5.38
CA GLY A 52 1.90 -0.40 -4.88
C GLY A 52 3.15 -0.10 -4.04
N LEU A 53 3.50 -0.98 -3.10
CA LEU A 53 4.72 -0.83 -2.29
C LEU A 53 6.02 -0.89 -3.12
N SER A 54 6.05 -1.71 -4.17
CA SER A 54 7.18 -1.78 -5.11
C SER A 54 7.30 -0.48 -5.91
N LYS A 55 6.18 0.07 -6.40
CA LYS A 55 6.12 1.39 -7.07
C LYS A 55 6.63 2.49 -6.15
N ALA A 56 6.18 2.52 -4.88
CA ALA A 56 6.60 3.51 -3.88
C ALA A 56 8.13 3.48 -3.66
N ARG A 57 8.70 2.29 -3.43
CA ARG A 57 10.16 2.14 -3.25
C ARG A 57 10.93 2.65 -4.46
N ARG A 58 10.52 2.27 -5.68
CA ARG A 58 11.16 2.72 -6.93
C ARG A 58 10.99 4.21 -7.20
N ALA A 59 9.93 4.82 -6.67
CA ALA A 59 9.71 6.27 -6.73
C ALA A 59 10.56 7.07 -5.72
N GLY A 60 11.34 6.39 -4.86
CA GLY A 60 12.24 7.01 -3.92
C GLY A 60 11.73 7.09 -2.48
N VAL A 61 10.52 6.58 -2.18
CA VAL A 61 10.05 6.51 -0.80
C VAL A 61 10.97 5.63 0.03
N LYS A 62 11.47 6.14 1.16
CA LYS A 62 12.43 5.44 2.06
C LYS A 62 11.77 4.33 2.87
N LEU A 63 10.99 3.46 2.20
CA LEU A 63 10.32 2.32 2.78
C LEU A 63 11.22 1.09 2.76
N ALA A 64 11.93 0.84 3.85
CA ALA A 64 12.79 -0.34 4.01
C ALA A 64 11.99 -1.66 3.87
N PRO A 65 12.65 -2.78 3.49
CA PRO A 65 12.04 -4.10 3.58
C PRO A 65 11.56 -4.40 4.99
N GLY A 66 10.36 -4.97 5.12
CA GLY A 66 9.78 -5.31 6.42
C GLY A 66 10.63 -6.33 7.19
N LYS A 67 10.74 -6.15 8.51
CA LYS A 67 11.46 -7.06 9.43
C LYS A 67 10.66 -8.34 9.76
N GLY A 68 9.37 -8.40 9.38
CA GLY A 68 8.46 -9.50 9.74
C GLY A 68 8.77 -10.84 9.04
N LYS A 69 7.95 -11.85 9.34
CA LYS A 69 7.99 -13.20 8.73
C LYS A 69 7.56 -13.12 7.25
N THR A 70 8.48 -12.74 6.38
CA THR A 70 8.29 -12.65 4.92
C THR A 70 9.33 -13.54 4.26
N SER A 71 9.02 -14.16 3.11
CA SER A 71 9.98 -15.01 2.42
C SER A 71 11.26 -14.24 2.07
N ALA A 72 12.40 -14.94 2.04
CA ALA A 72 13.68 -14.37 1.66
C ALA A 72 13.62 -13.74 0.26
N LYS A 73 12.92 -14.36 -0.69
CA LYS A 73 12.68 -13.86 -2.04
C LYS A 73 11.97 -12.50 -2.03
N THR A 74 10.92 -12.34 -1.22
CA THR A 74 10.17 -11.08 -1.09
C THR A 74 11.03 -9.99 -0.45
N LYS A 75 11.82 -10.31 0.58
CA LYS A 75 12.76 -9.36 1.21
C LYS A 75 13.82 -8.90 0.21
N ALA A 76 14.42 -9.83 -0.52
CA ALA A 76 15.42 -9.53 -1.55
C ALA A 76 14.84 -8.63 -2.66
N GLN A 77 13.61 -8.91 -3.12
CA GLN A 77 12.94 -8.05 -4.11
C GLN A 77 12.68 -6.64 -3.56
N ALA A 78 12.17 -6.53 -2.34
CA ALA A 78 11.94 -5.24 -1.68
C ALA A 78 13.25 -4.45 -1.52
N GLY A 79 14.35 -5.11 -1.18
CA GLY A 79 15.67 -4.50 -1.10
C GLY A 79 16.19 -4.00 -2.46
N ARG A 80 15.98 -4.76 -3.53
CA ARG A 80 16.31 -4.31 -4.90
C ARG A 80 15.50 -3.08 -5.30
N ASP A 81 14.19 -3.08 -5.06
CA ASP A 81 13.32 -1.96 -5.39
C ASP A 81 13.68 -0.71 -4.58
N TYR A 82 14.04 -0.88 -3.30
CA TYR A 82 14.51 0.20 -2.44
C TYR A 82 15.81 0.83 -2.99
N ARG A 83 16.84 0.01 -3.23
CA ARG A 83 18.12 0.51 -3.79
C ARG A 83 17.93 1.22 -5.13
N LYS A 84 17.08 0.66 -6.01
CA LYS A 84 16.77 1.27 -7.30
C LYS A 84 16.11 2.64 -7.16
N GLY A 85 15.26 2.84 -6.16
CA GLY A 85 14.62 4.11 -5.89
C GLY A 85 15.54 5.17 -5.28
N GLN A 86 16.57 4.75 -4.54
CA GLN A 86 17.58 5.65 -3.95
C GLN A 86 18.72 5.99 -4.91
N SER A 87 18.87 5.24 -6.00
CA SER A 87 19.89 5.48 -7.02
C SER A 87 19.53 6.67 -7.91
N ARG A 88 20.53 7.50 -8.25
CA ARG A 88 20.40 8.57 -9.26
C ARG A 88 20.21 7.99 -10.67
N ALA A 89 20.78 6.84 -10.96
CA ALA A 89 20.67 6.17 -12.26
C ALA A 89 19.28 5.50 -12.41
N LYS A 90 18.45 6.07 -13.26
CA LYS A 90 17.12 5.51 -13.59
C LYS A 90 17.21 4.67 -14.86
N SER A 91 17.45 3.36 -14.70
CA SER A 91 17.37 2.45 -15.86
C SER A 91 15.92 2.26 -16.32
N LYS A 92 15.69 2.34 -17.62
CA LYS A 92 14.40 2.03 -18.23
C LYS A 92 14.10 0.53 -18.08
N PRO A 93 12.84 0.14 -17.75
CA PRO A 93 12.47 -1.27 -17.71
C PRO A 93 12.52 -1.88 -19.13
N SER A 94 12.87 -3.17 -19.24
CA SER A 94 12.79 -3.90 -20.50
C SER A 94 11.36 -3.88 -21.06
N ARG A 95 11.20 -3.42 -22.30
CA ARG A 95 9.90 -3.37 -23.00
C ARG A 95 9.22 -4.74 -23.07
N LYS A 96 9.98 -5.80 -23.39
CA LYS A 96 9.47 -7.18 -23.46
C LYS A 96 8.89 -7.62 -22.10
N ARG A 97 9.63 -7.42 -21.01
CA ARG A 97 9.20 -7.77 -19.64
C ARG A 97 8.00 -6.93 -19.21
N SER A 98 8.00 -5.64 -19.50
CA SER A 98 6.88 -4.73 -19.15
C SER A 98 5.59 -5.15 -19.86
N ARG A 99 5.66 -5.46 -21.18
CA ARG A 99 4.50 -5.96 -21.95
C ARG A 99 3.98 -7.28 -21.39
N ALA A 100 4.86 -8.25 -21.10
CA ALA A 100 4.46 -9.55 -20.56
C ALA A 100 3.76 -9.43 -19.20
N ILE A 101 4.30 -8.61 -18.29
CA ILE A 101 3.68 -8.38 -16.98
C ILE A 101 2.33 -7.67 -17.14
N SER A 102 2.23 -6.65 -17.99
CA SER A 102 0.97 -5.93 -18.24
C SER A 102 -0.08 -6.85 -18.83
N ALA A 103 0.29 -7.71 -19.79
CA ALA A 103 -0.62 -8.69 -20.38
C ALA A 103 -1.11 -9.72 -19.35
N ALA A 104 -0.22 -10.20 -18.47
CA ALA A 104 -0.60 -11.11 -17.38
C ALA A 104 -1.57 -10.43 -16.39
N LEU A 105 -1.29 -9.19 -15.97
CA LEU A 105 -2.17 -8.47 -15.05
C LEU A 105 -3.53 -8.12 -15.67
N LYS A 106 -3.60 -7.84 -16.96
CA LYS A 106 -4.88 -7.58 -17.65
C LYS A 106 -5.79 -8.81 -17.71
N LYS A 107 -5.24 -10.02 -17.62
CA LYS A 107 -6.03 -11.29 -17.54
C LYS A 107 -6.59 -11.54 -16.13
N GLU A 108 -6.07 -10.88 -15.10
CA GLU A 108 -6.54 -11.06 -13.73
C GLU A 108 -7.84 -10.29 -13.47
N GLY A 109 -8.64 -10.80 -12.52
CA GLY A 109 -9.90 -10.17 -12.14
C GLY A 109 -9.74 -8.91 -11.28
N ARG A 110 -10.85 -8.18 -11.10
CA ARG A 110 -10.90 -6.94 -10.31
C ARG A 110 -11.30 -7.16 -8.84
N SER A 111 -11.73 -8.35 -8.47
CA SER A 111 -12.22 -8.69 -7.12
C SER A 111 -11.21 -8.44 -6.00
N ALA A 112 -9.91 -8.41 -6.34
CA ALA A 112 -8.81 -8.09 -5.41
C ALA A 112 -8.95 -6.71 -4.73
N ALA A 113 -9.57 -5.74 -5.40
CA ALA A 113 -9.79 -4.39 -4.88
C ALA A 113 -11.22 -4.18 -4.33
N SER A 114 -12.03 -5.24 -4.21
CA SER A 114 -13.36 -5.16 -3.61
C SER A 114 -13.29 -4.85 -2.10
N PRO A 115 -14.31 -4.17 -1.53
CA PRO A 115 -14.37 -3.92 -0.09
C PRO A 115 -14.24 -5.19 0.75
N ALA A 116 -14.90 -6.28 0.35
CA ALA A 116 -14.85 -7.56 1.03
C ALA A 116 -13.43 -8.18 1.02
N SER A 117 -12.72 -8.13 -0.12
CA SER A 117 -11.35 -8.64 -0.23
C SER A 117 -10.37 -7.83 0.61
N LEU A 118 -10.49 -6.50 0.60
CA LEU A 118 -9.67 -5.61 1.41
C LEU A 118 -9.94 -5.77 2.91
N SER A 119 -11.21 -5.96 3.31
CA SER A 119 -11.58 -6.24 4.69
C SER A 119 -10.95 -7.55 5.17
N ARG A 120 -11.09 -8.64 4.42
CA ARG A 120 -10.42 -9.92 4.74
C ARG A 120 -8.90 -9.77 4.88
N GLN A 121 -8.28 -9.02 3.99
CA GLN A 121 -6.83 -8.75 4.04
C GLN A 121 -6.46 -7.96 5.30
N ALA A 122 -7.23 -6.93 5.66
CA ALA A 122 -7.00 -6.13 6.86
C ALA A 122 -7.12 -6.97 8.14
N HIS A 123 -8.17 -7.77 8.26
CA HIS A 123 -8.37 -8.70 9.40
C HIS A 123 -7.23 -9.72 9.50
N SER A 124 -6.86 -10.36 8.40
CA SER A 124 -5.75 -11.32 8.37
C SER A 124 -4.42 -10.67 8.80
N SER A 125 -4.14 -9.47 8.30
CA SER A 125 -2.94 -8.72 8.68
C SER A 125 -2.94 -8.30 10.16
N ALA A 126 -4.09 -7.91 10.69
CA ALA A 126 -4.25 -7.56 12.10
C ALA A 126 -4.02 -8.77 13.02
N ARG A 127 -4.58 -9.94 12.66
CA ARG A 127 -4.35 -11.20 13.42
C ARG A 127 -2.87 -11.57 13.44
N ARG A 128 -2.17 -11.49 12.31
CA ARG A 128 -0.73 -11.82 12.22
C ARG A 128 0.17 -10.90 13.04
N ARG A 129 -0.21 -9.63 13.25
CA ARG A 129 0.55 -8.70 14.09
C ARG A 129 0.45 -8.99 15.58
N GLY A 130 -0.58 -9.71 16.00
CA GLY A 130 -0.82 -10.05 17.40
C GLY A 130 -1.41 -8.91 18.24
N PRO A 131 -1.84 -9.22 19.50
CA PRO A 131 -2.50 -8.25 20.38
C PRO A 131 -1.62 -7.06 20.75
N ALA A 132 -0.39 -7.31 21.17
CA ALA A 132 0.54 -6.26 21.61
C ALA A 132 0.81 -5.21 20.53
N ALA A 133 1.08 -5.64 19.27
CA ALA A 133 1.30 -4.72 18.18
C ALA A 133 0.04 -3.94 17.77
N ARG A 134 -1.15 -4.54 17.91
CA ARG A 134 -2.43 -3.84 17.71
C ARG A 134 -2.67 -2.77 18.78
N HIS A 135 -2.40 -3.10 20.05
CA HIS A 135 -2.50 -2.16 21.16
C HIS A 135 -1.53 -0.99 20.97
N GLY A 136 -0.25 -1.26 20.63
CA GLY A 136 0.73 -0.21 20.33
C GLY A 136 0.29 0.71 19.19
N ALA A 137 -0.31 0.15 18.11
CA ALA A 137 -0.85 0.94 17.02
C ALA A 137 -2.05 1.82 17.46
N ALA A 138 -2.89 1.32 18.36
CA ALA A 138 -4.01 2.09 18.91
C ALA A 138 -3.50 3.26 19.77
N LEU A 139 -2.51 3.04 20.63
CA LEU A 139 -1.87 4.12 21.41
C LEU A 139 -1.22 5.16 20.50
N GLN A 140 -0.55 4.73 19.45
CA GLN A 140 0.03 5.65 18.46
C GLN A 140 -1.06 6.48 17.75
N ALA A 141 -2.19 5.87 17.41
CA ALA A 141 -3.32 6.58 16.81
C ALA A 141 -3.91 7.65 17.76
N VAL A 142 -3.99 7.35 19.07
CA VAL A 142 -4.41 8.32 20.08
C VAL A 142 -3.45 9.49 20.16
N ARG A 143 -2.14 9.23 20.14
CA ARG A 143 -1.10 10.29 20.17
C ARG A 143 -1.16 11.21 18.95
N THR A 144 -1.38 10.62 17.75
CA THR A 144 -1.34 11.39 16.49
C THR A 144 -2.64 12.08 16.12
N LYS A 145 -3.79 11.50 16.48
CA LYS A 145 -5.12 12.01 16.08
C LYS A 145 -5.92 12.62 17.24
N GLY A 146 -5.54 12.31 18.47
CA GLY A 146 -6.29 12.68 19.66
C GLY A 146 -7.55 11.83 19.89
N LYS A 147 -7.98 11.71 21.14
CA LYS A 147 -9.15 10.92 21.56
C LYS A 147 -10.45 11.43 20.93
N ALA A 148 -10.63 12.75 20.86
CA ALA A 148 -11.85 13.36 20.31
C ALA A 148 -12.07 13.01 18.85
N THR A 149 -11.04 13.14 18.00
CA THR A 149 -11.12 12.79 16.57
C THR A 149 -11.43 11.31 16.35
N LEU A 150 -10.82 10.43 17.16
CA LEU A 150 -11.09 8.99 17.07
C LEU A 150 -12.52 8.65 17.51
N SER A 151 -13.04 9.31 18.54
CA SER A 151 -14.43 9.15 19.00
C SER A 151 -15.43 9.62 17.92
N GLN A 152 -15.20 10.77 17.30
CA GLN A 152 -16.03 11.26 16.20
C GLN A 152 -16.01 10.29 15.00
N ALA A 153 -14.84 9.78 14.62
CA ALA A 153 -14.72 8.79 13.55
C ALA A 153 -15.48 7.49 13.87
N ALA A 154 -15.43 7.01 15.12
CA ALA A 154 -16.16 5.84 15.57
C ALA A 154 -17.68 6.07 15.52
N ARG A 155 -18.18 7.22 16.00
CA ARG A 155 -19.60 7.60 15.91
C ARG A 155 -20.08 7.68 14.46
N LYS A 156 -19.28 8.29 13.56
CA LYS A 156 -19.59 8.35 12.13
C LYS A 156 -19.69 6.95 11.53
N ALA A 157 -18.74 6.07 11.81
CA ALA A 157 -18.74 4.69 11.34
C ALA A 157 -19.94 3.88 11.87
N ALA A 158 -20.37 4.11 13.12
CA ALA A 158 -21.55 3.47 13.68
C ALA A 158 -22.84 3.93 12.97
N ARG A 159 -22.98 5.24 12.68
CA ARG A 159 -24.12 5.77 11.92
C ARG A 159 -24.19 5.17 10.51
N THR A 160 -23.05 5.12 9.79
CA THR A 160 -23.01 4.54 8.44
C THR A 160 -23.41 3.07 8.42
N ARG A 161 -23.02 2.28 9.44
CA ARG A 161 -23.41 0.86 9.55
C ARG A 161 -24.89 0.65 9.88
N ARG A 162 -25.54 1.61 10.58
CA ARG A 162 -26.97 1.54 10.86
C ARG A 162 -27.84 1.94 9.67
N ALA A 163 -27.29 2.73 8.74
CA ALA A 163 -27.99 3.24 7.56
C ALA A 163 -27.78 2.33 6.31
N ALA A 164 -26.94 1.29 6.40
CA ALA A 164 -26.70 0.31 5.35
C ALA A 164 -27.43 -1.02 5.63
#